data_227329220ead411bf8f9f200c4fb430e
#
_entry.id   227329220ead411bf8f9f200c4fb430e
#
_cell.length_a   1.000
_cell.length_b   1.000
_cell.length_c   1.000
_cell.angle_alpha   90.00
_cell.angle_beta   90.00
_cell.angle_gamma   90.00
#
_symmetry.space_group_name_H-M   'P 1'
#
loop_
_entity.id
_entity.type
_entity.pdbx_description
1 polymer ?
#
loop_
_entity_poly.entity_id
_entity_poly.type
_entity_poly.pdbx_seq_one_letter_code
_entity_poly.pdbx_strand_id
1 'polypeptide(L)'
;MATNPTFQLFSSSNDKSSSQGLGFFDSPEPPRPPPPPPVEVFSSEVSSSVAFTVDKVSIDEVTLLKGRVNTKEVFGLPNSDLVPGVYEGGLKLWEGSIDLVKALEKESQTGNLSFPGKRVLELGCGHALPGIYACLKGADAVHFQDFNAEVLRCLTIPNLNANLSQKPPSVSVGGRGVRFFAGEWSEVHQLLPLVNDGETDEKGGYDIILMAETIYSISAQKSLYELIKRCLAYPDGAVYMAAKKYYFGVGGGTRQFLSMIEKDGVLASTLVSEVTDGSSNVREANDMRSS
;
A
#
# COMPACT_ATOMS: atom_id res chain seq x y z
N MET A 1 17.78 39.01 -4.75
CA MET A 1 17.29 38.83 -6.12
C MET A 1 17.63 37.38 -6.49
N ALA A 2 16.68 36.50 -6.42
CA ALA A 2 16.86 35.08 -6.72
C ALA A 2 16.18 34.78 -8.06
N THR A 3 16.97 34.29 -9.01
CA THR A 3 16.52 33.94 -10.37
C THR A 3 16.01 32.53 -10.40
N ASN A 4 14.73 32.37 -10.79
CA ASN A 4 14.12 31.09 -11.11
C ASN A 4 14.73 30.51 -12.40
N PRO A 5 14.98 29.21 -12.50
CA PRO A 5 15.28 28.57 -13.78
C PRO A 5 13.99 28.33 -14.56
N THR A 6 13.87 29.02 -15.68
CA THR A 6 12.78 28.86 -16.67
C THR A 6 13.04 27.63 -17.53
N PHE A 7 12.07 26.74 -17.62
CA PHE A 7 12.03 25.66 -18.62
C PHE A 7 11.90 26.29 -20.02
N GLN A 8 12.88 26.08 -20.89
CA GLN A 8 12.78 26.43 -22.31
C GLN A 8 12.21 25.27 -23.11
N LEU A 9 11.03 25.50 -23.69
CA LEU A 9 10.46 24.70 -24.76
C LEU A 9 11.20 24.98 -26.06
N PHE A 10 11.59 23.93 -26.77
CA PHE A 10 12.27 24.00 -28.06
C PHE A 10 11.40 24.68 -29.11
N SER A 11 11.90 25.75 -29.70
CA SER A 11 11.36 26.34 -30.92
C SER A 11 12.02 25.71 -32.15
N SER A 12 11.17 25.31 -33.09
CA SER A 12 11.50 24.71 -34.37
C SER A 12 12.26 25.66 -35.29
N SER A 13 13.39 25.21 -35.82
CA SER A 13 13.93 25.71 -37.09
C SER A 13 14.06 24.57 -38.07
N ASN A 14 13.37 24.73 -39.24
CA ASN A 14 13.46 23.84 -40.40
C ASN A 14 14.90 23.85 -40.94
N ASP A 15 15.47 22.64 -41.09
CA ASP A 15 16.37 22.37 -42.20
C ASP A 15 16.29 20.88 -42.61
N LYS A 16 16.19 20.68 -43.92
CA LYS A 16 16.08 19.41 -44.60
C LYS A 16 17.45 18.72 -44.66
N SER A 17 17.57 17.50 -44.27
CA SER A 17 18.08 16.35 -45.04
C SER A 17 18.65 15.25 -44.14
N SER A 18 18.47 14.02 -44.63
CA SER A 18 19.05 12.73 -44.20
C SER A 18 18.36 12.00 -43.05
N SER A 19 17.58 11.00 -43.49
CA SER A 19 17.09 9.87 -42.70
C SER A 19 18.25 9.09 -42.07
N GLN A 20 18.53 9.34 -40.77
CA GLN A 20 19.18 8.36 -39.89
C GLN A 20 18.27 8.19 -38.69
N GLY A 21 17.80 6.95 -38.51
CA GLY A 21 16.94 6.57 -37.40
C GLY A 21 17.62 6.93 -36.07
N LEU A 22 17.01 7.85 -35.32
CA LEU A 22 17.30 8.08 -33.92
C LEU A 22 16.80 6.83 -33.16
N GLY A 23 17.67 5.81 -33.11
CA GLY A 23 17.57 4.77 -32.08
C GLY A 23 17.74 5.51 -30.74
N PHE A 24 16.64 5.66 -30.00
CA PHE A 24 16.74 5.84 -28.57
C PHE A 24 17.47 4.61 -28.04
N PHE A 25 18.74 4.76 -27.75
CA PHE A 25 19.49 3.78 -26.98
C PHE A 25 18.84 3.78 -25.60
N ASP A 26 18.02 2.78 -25.40
CA ASP A 26 17.58 2.33 -24.08
C ASP A 26 18.86 1.90 -23.35
N SER A 27 19.47 2.85 -22.63
CA SER A 27 20.59 2.52 -21.75
C SER A 27 19.97 1.61 -20.69
N PRO A 28 20.44 0.36 -20.54
CA PRO A 28 19.90 -0.51 -19.52
C PRO A 28 20.02 0.19 -18.18
N GLU A 29 18.89 0.34 -17.48
CA GLU A 29 18.91 0.84 -16.11
C GLU A 29 19.96 0.07 -15.32
N PRO A 30 20.81 0.75 -14.53
CA PRO A 30 21.78 0.04 -13.69
C PRO A 30 21.03 -1.01 -12.85
N PRO A 31 21.59 -2.20 -12.67
CA PRO A 31 20.95 -3.24 -11.90
C PRO A 31 20.63 -2.72 -10.50
N ARG A 32 19.37 -2.84 -10.07
CA ARG A 32 18.94 -2.44 -8.73
C ARG A 32 19.73 -3.26 -7.70
N PRO A 33 20.12 -2.66 -6.58
CA PRO A 33 20.71 -3.41 -5.49
C PRO A 33 19.73 -4.51 -5.04
N PRO A 34 20.21 -5.67 -4.58
CA PRO A 34 19.33 -6.69 -4.04
C PRO A 34 18.54 -6.11 -2.87
N PRO A 35 17.23 -6.44 -2.74
CA PRO A 35 16.43 -5.96 -1.63
C PRO A 35 17.00 -6.44 -0.29
N PRO A 36 16.82 -5.69 0.79
CA PRO A 36 17.18 -6.14 2.11
C PRO A 36 16.36 -7.41 2.47
N PRO A 37 16.91 -8.33 3.27
CA PRO A 37 16.19 -9.52 3.69
C PRO A 37 14.92 -9.10 4.48
N PRO A 38 13.81 -9.85 4.35
CA PRO A 38 12.60 -9.53 5.06
C PRO A 38 12.78 -9.68 6.57
N VAL A 39 12.19 -8.78 7.34
CA VAL A 39 12.29 -8.78 8.81
C VAL A 39 10.93 -8.53 9.47
N GLU A 40 10.68 -9.15 10.61
CA GLU A 40 9.60 -8.75 11.49
C GLU A 40 10.06 -7.59 12.37
N VAL A 41 9.24 -6.55 12.45
CA VAL A 41 9.47 -5.36 13.29
C VAL A 41 8.55 -5.44 14.50
N PHE A 42 9.12 -5.37 15.70
CA PHE A 42 8.32 -5.45 16.91
C PHE A 42 7.75 -4.09 17.33
N SER A 43 6.58 -4.10 17.95
CA SER A 43 5.91 -2.86 18.40
C SER A 43 6.73 -2.05 19.41
N SER A 44 7.71 -2.67 20.06
CA SER A 44 8.68 -2.01 20.93
C SER A 44 9.79 -1.24 20.22
N GLU A 45 9.95 -1.45 18.89
CA GLU A 45 11.01 -0.83 18.09
C GLU A 45 10.62 0.56 17.54
N VAL A 46 9.75 1.28 18.25
CA VAL A 46 9.37 2.64 17.83
C VAL A 46 10.61 3.55 17.88
N SER A 47 10.85 4.27 16.79
CA SER A 47 11.95 5.23 16.73
C SER A 47 11.62 6.48 17.55
N SER A 48 12.43 6.73 18.59
CA SER A 48 12.35 7.96 19.39
C SER A 48 13.19 9.12 18.85
N SER A 49 13.98 8.86 17.80
CA SER A 49 14.93 9.85 17.24
C SER A 49 14.30 10.74 16.16
N VAL A 50 13.09 10.42 15.69
CA VAL A 50 12.42 11.16 14.62
C VAL A 50 11.25 11.95 15.21
N ALA A 51 11.12 13.22 14.82
CA ALA A 51 10.00 14.05 15.23
C ALA A 51 8.69 13.50 14.67
N PHE A 52 7.72 13.23 15.54
CA PHE A 52 6.41 12.71 15.18
C PHE A 52 5.33 13.67 15.66
N THR A 53 4.61 14.27 14.72
CA THR A 53 3.45 15.13 15.00
C THR A 53 2.18 14.45 14.51
N VAL A 54 1.08 14.65 15.23
CA VAL A 54 -0.19 13.96 14.94
C VAL A 54 -1.23 14.94 14.42
N ASP A 55 -1.81 14.61 13.28
CA ASP A 55 -2.94 15.31 12.67
C ASP A 55 -4.19 14.40 12.68
N LYS A 56 -5.38 15.02 12.68
CA LYS A 56 -6.65 14.32 12.48
C LYS A 56 -6.96 14.23 10.98
N VAL A 57 -7.44 13.06 10.56
CA VAL A 57 -8.02 12.84 9.23
C VAL A 57 -9.47 12.44 9.43
N SER A 58 -10.38 13.30 8.99
CA SER A 58 -11.82 13.00 8.98
C SER A 58 -12.18 12.36 7.65
N ILE A 59 -12.78 11.19 7.70
CA ILE A 59 -13.18 10.37 6.55
C ILE A 59 -14.65 10.01 6.79
N ASP A 60 -15.54 10.81 6.24
CA ASP A 60 -16.99 10.74 6.51
C ASP A 60 -17.27 10.71 8.03
N GLU A 61 -17.82 9.63 8.59
CA GLU A 61 -18.10 9.50 10.02
C GLU A 61 -16.90 8.98 10.83
N VAL A 62 -15.80 8.59 10.16
CA VAL A 62 -14.60 8.04 10.80
C VAL A 62 -13.57 9.15 10.98
N THR A 63 -13.03 9.27 12.19
CA THR A 63 -11.86 10.12 12.44
C THR A 63 -10.68 9.25 12.86
N LEU A 64 -9.60 9.34 12.09
CA LEU A 64 -8.34 8.66 12.37
C LEU A 64 -7.24 9.68 12.69
N LEU A 65 -6.26 9.25 13.45
CA LEU A 65 -5.03 10.00 13.68
C LEU A 65 -3.93 9.51 12.73
N LYS A 66 -3.19 10.45 12.17
CA LYS A 66 -2.00 10.15 11.37
C LYS A 66 -0.83 10.99 11.82
N GLY A 67 0.35 10.41 11.82
CA GLY A 67 1.60 11.11 12.02
C GLY A 67 2.07 11.83 10.77
N ARG A 68 3.02 12.72 10.99
CA ARG A 68 3.79 13.37 9.94
C ARG A 68 5.27 13.19 10.28
N VAL A 69 6.01 12.59 9.36
CA VAL A 69 7.44 12.28 9.48
C VAL A 69 8.15 12.82 8.25
N ASN A 70 9.35 13.34 8.44
CA ASN A 70 10.13 13.95 7.37
C ASN A 70 11.04 12.89 6.70
N THR A 71 10.92 12.72 5.39
CA THR A 71 11.73 11.78 4.59
C THR A 71 13.23 12.05 4.72
N LYS A 72 13.63 13.31 4.83
CA LYS A 72 15.05 13.69 5.02
C LYS A 72 15.61 13.19 6.36
N GLU A 73 14.80 13.22 7.42
CA GLU A 73 15.23 12.77 8.76
C GLU A 73 15.39 11.26 8.81
N VAL A 74 14.54 10.50 8.09
CA VAL A 74 14.54 9.04 8.11
C VAL A 74 15.53 8.45 7.12
N PHE A 75 15.52 8.95 5.86
CA PHE A 75 16.27 8.35 4.77
C PHE A 75 17.42 9.24 4.25
N GLY A 76 17.59 10.46 4.77
CA GLY A 76 18.55 11.42 4.23
C GLY A 76 18.18 11.96 2.84
N LEU A 77 16.99 11.62 2.33
CA LEU A 77 16.51 11.97 1.00
C LEU A 77 15.77 13.31 1.03
N PRO A 78 16.26 14.36 0.36
CA PRO A 78 15.55 15.63 0.30
C PRO A 78 14.35 15.55 -0.66
N ASN A 79 13.14 15.81 -0.15
CA ASN A 79 11.91 16.05 -0.92
C ASN A 79 11.59 15.00 -2.00
N SER A 80 11.90 13.73 -1.74
CA SER A 80 11.54 12.65 -2.64
C SER A 80 10.31 11.89 -2.12
N ASP A 81 9.30 11.76 -2.98
CA ASP A 81 8.11 10.95 -2.68
C ASP A 81 8.38 9.45 -2.85
N LEU A 82 9.40 9.09 -3.64
CA LEU A 82 9.74 7.70 -3.95
C LEU A 82 11.14 7.63 -4.56
N VAL A 83 11.95 6.65 -4.11
CA VAL A 83 13.23 6.26 -4.70
C VAL A 83 13.24 4.74 -4.86
N PRO A 84 13.00 4.21 -6.06
CA PRO A 84 12.81 2.77 -6.28
C PRO A 84 13.93 1.91 -5.68
N GLY A 85 13.55 0.90 -4.89
CA GLY A 85 14.48 -0.02 -4.21
C GLY A 85 15.18 0.55 -2.97
N VAL A 86 14.96 1.83 -2.63
CA VAL A 86 15.52 2.48 -1.45
C VAL A 86 14.40 2.96 -0.52
N TYR A 87 13.46 3.71 -1.05
CA TYR A 87 12.32 4.26 -0.33
C TYR A 87 11.08 4.23 -1.22
N GLU A 88 10.10 3.41 -0.85
CA GLU A 88 8.92 3.12 -1.67
C GLU A 88 7.69 3.98 -1.30
N GLY A 89 7.92 5.17 -0.75
CA GLY A 89 6.88 6.21 -0.61
C GLY A 89 6.00 6.12 0.63
N GLY A 90 6.29 5.22 1.60
CA GLY A 90 5.41 4.95 2.75
C GLY A 90 5.23 6.10 3.75
N LEU A 91 6.13 7.09 3.79
CA LEU A 91 6.00 8.27 4.69
C LEU A 91 5.01 9.32 4.16
N LYS A 92 4.62 9.25 2.89
CA LYS A 92 3.60 10.11 2.31
C LYS A 92 2.23 9.49 2.45
N LEU A 93 1.23 10.29 2.88
CA LEU A 93 -0.16 9.85 2.81
C LEU A 93 -0.66 9.99 1.37
N TRP A 94 -0.98 8.87 0.76
CA TRP A 94 -1.57 8.81 -0.57
C TRP A 94 -3.10 8.78 -0.49
N GLU A 95 -3.75 9.45 -1.44
CA GLU A 95 -5.20 9.63 -1.45
C GLU A 95 -5.98 8.29 -1.48
N GLY A 96 -5.43 7.29 -2.17
CA GLY A 96 -6.02 5.94 -2.24
C GLY A 96 -6.22 5.28 -0.86
N SER A 97 -5.37 5.61 0.13
CA SER A 97 -5.54 5.12 1.50
C SER A 97 -6.83 5.67 2.15
N ILE A 98 -7.15 6.94 1.90
CA ILE A 98 -8.41 7.57 2.37
C ILE A 98 -9.60 7.01 1.61
N ASP A 99 -9.49 6.87 0.28
CA ASP A 99 -10.56 6.32 -0.56
C ASP A 99 -10.87 4.87 -0.18
N LEU A 100 -9.84 4.08 0.18
CA LEU A 100 -10.03 2.72 0.65
C LEU A 100 -10.81 2.69 1.99
N VAL A 101 -10.46 3.53 2.96
CA VAL A 101 -11.21 3.60 4.23
C VAL A 101 -12.68 3.97 3.99
N LYS A 102 -12.97 4.90 3.08
CA LYS A 102 -14.35 5.23 2.68
C LYS A 102 -15.10 4.04 2.09
N ALA A 103 -14.44 3.30 1.19
CA ALA A 103 -15.01 2.11 0.59
C ALA A 103 -15.30 1.02 1.65
N LEU A 104 -14.35 0.77 2.55
CA LEU A 104 -14.51 -0.19 3.64
C LEU A 104 -15.63 0.20 4.61
N GLU A 105 -15.75 1.49 4.95
CA GLU A 105 -16.86 1.99 5.80
C GLU A 105 -18.20 1.75 5.13
N LYS A 106 -18.34 2.10 3.85
CA LYS A 106 -19.55 1.86 3.07
C LYS A 106 -19.93 0.37 3.00
N GLU A 107 -18.96 -0.50 2.68
CA GLU A 107 -19.19 -1.95 2.63
C GLU A 107 -19.57 -2.53 4.01
N SER A 108 -19.00 -1.97 5.09
CA SER A 108 -19.37 -2.36 6.46
C SER A 108 -20.79 -1.90 6.83
N GLN A 109 -21.19 -0.71 6.44
CA GLN A 109 -22.55 -0.17 6.69
C GLN A 109 -23.63 -0.94 5.91
N THR A 110 -23.30 -1.41 4.70
CA THR A 110 -24.24 -2.22 3.89
C THR A 110 -24.26 -3.70 4.28
N GLY A 111 -23.39 -4.12 5.21
CA GLY A 111 -23.33 -5.52 5.67
C GLY A 111 -22.54 -6.45 4.73
N ASN A 112 -21.90 -5.92 3.68
CA ASN A 112 -21.10 -6.70 2.75
C ASN A 112 -19.70 -7.04 3.31
N LEU A 113 -19.24 -6.30 4.33
CA LEU A 113 -17.95 -6.48 4.98
C LEU A 113 -18.11 -6.48 6.51
N SER A 114 -17.44 -7.42 7.18
CA SER A 114 -17.36 -7.52 8.64
C SER A 114 -15.95 -7.86 9.07
N PHE A 115 -15.42 -7.14 10.06
CA PHE A 115 -14.07 -7.35 10.59
C PHE A 115 -13.99 -8.24 11.84
N PRO A 116 -14.98 -8.31 12.74
CA PRO A 116 -14.91 -9.16 13.93
C PRO A 116 -14.56 -10.61 13.59
N GLY A 117 -13.55 -11.17 14.27
CA GLY A 117 -13.03 -12.51 14.05
C GLY A 117 -12.18 -12.70 12.79
N LYS A 118 -11.93 -11.65 12.02
CA LYS A 118 -11.17 -11.70 10.76
C LYS A 118 -9.69 -11.45 10.97
N ARG A 119 -8.89 -12.15 10.17
CA ARG A 119 -7.45 -11.90 10.01
C ARG A 119 -7.24 -11.00 8.81
N VAL A 120 -6.59 -9.86 9.02
CA VAL A 120 -6.40 -8.82 8.03
C VAL A 120 -4.91 -8.61 7.75
N LEU A 121 -4.52 -8.46 6.49
CA LEU A 121 -3.18 -8.05 6.06
C LEU A 121 -3.30 -6.74 5.29
N GLU A 122 -2.53 -5.73 5.65
CA GLU A 122 -2.35 -4.53 4.82
C GLU A 122 -0.98 -4.57 4.15
N LEU A 123 -0.97 -4.58 2.81
CA LEU A 123 0.23 -4.58 1.97
C LEU A 123 0.58 -3.15 1.55
N GLY A 124 1.87 -2.77 1.68
CA GLY A 124 2.33 -1.41 1.43
C GLY A 124 1.67 -0.40 2.36
N CYS A 125 1.63 -0.70 3.65
CA CYS A 125 0.76 -0.04 4.61
C CYS A 125 1.07 1.45 4.84
N GLY A 126 2.33 1.89 4.77
CA GLY A 126 2.70 3.28 5.01
C GLY A 126 2.07 3.89 6.27
N HIS A 127 1.12 4.81 6.09
CA HIS A 127 0.34 5.40 7.19
C HIS A 127 -0.60 4.42 7.88
N ALA A 128 -0.90 3.28 7.29
CA ALA A 128 -1.72 2.18 7.82
C ALA A 128 -3.18 2.54 8.15
N LEU A 129 -3.76 3.54 7.50
CA LEU A 129 -5.12 3.98 7.82
C LEU A 129 -6.17 2.87 7.60
N PRO A 130 -6.15 2.08 6.50
CA PRO A 130 -7.07 0.96 6.30
C PRO A 130 -6.94 -0.13 7.37
N GLY A 131 -5.73 -0.55 7.72
CA GLY A 131 -5.51 -1.58 8.75
C GLY A 131 -5.84 -1.08 10.16
N ILE A 132 -5.55 0.20 10.48
CA ILE A 132 -6.00 0.83 11.72
C ILE A 132 -7.52 0.84 11.78
N TYR A 133 -8.20 1.18 10.68
CA TYR A 133 -9.64 1.09 10.59
C TYR A 133 -10.13 -0.33 10.90
N ALA A 134 -9.52 -1.37 10.31
CA ALA A 134 -9.85 -2.76 10.59
C ALA A 134 -9.66 -3.12 12.08
N CYS A 135 -8.57 -2.67 12.73
CA CYS A 135 -8.38 -2.80 14.18
C CYS A 135 -9.54 -2.16 14.96
N LEU A 136 -9.94 -0.94 14.60
CA LEU A 136 -11.00 -0.20 15.28
C LEU A 136 -12.40 -0.82 15.08
N LYS A 137 -12.58 -1.57 14.01
CA LYS A 137 -13.81 -2.34 13.70
C LYS A 137 -13.77 -3.78 14.25
N GLY A 138 -12.74 -4.15 15.03
CA GLY A 138 -12.70 -5.39 15.80
C GLY A 138 -12.16 -6.61 15.06
N ALA A 139 -11.25 -6.41 14.10
CA ALA A 139 -10.49 -7.51 13.52
C ALA A 139 -9.74 -8.32 14.59
N ASP A 140 -9.65 -9.64 14.44
CA ASP A 140 -8.99 -10.53 15.39
C ASP A 140 -7.48 -10.44 15.33
N ALA A 141 -6.95 -10.29 14.13
CA ALA A 141 -5.53 -10.00 13.89
C ALA A 141 -5.37 -9.02 12.73
N VAL A 142 -4.44 -8.07 12.86
CA VAL A 142 -4.09 -7.16 11.77
C VAL A 142 -2.58 -7.15 11.62
N HIS A 143 -2.12 -7.56 10.45
CA HIS A 143 -0.71 -7.56 10.10
C HIS A 143 -0.44 -6.44 9.09
N PHE A 144 0.62 -5.70 9.33
CA PHE A 144 1.04 -4.56 8.51
C PHE A 144 2.33 -4.91 7.78
N GLN A 145 2.34 -4.74 6.48
CA GLN A 145 3.53 -4.94 5.67
C GLN A 145 3.89 -3.67 4.93
N ASP A 146 5.18 -3.32 4.94
CA ASP A 146 5.77 -2.25 4.12
C ASP A 146 7.12 -2.72 3.55
N PHE A 147 7.61 -2.08 2.51
CA PHE A 147 8.95 -2.34 2.00
C PHE A 147 10.01 -1.92 3.02
N ASN A 148 9.82 -0.77 3.65
CA ASN A 148 10.79 -0.13 4.54
C ASN A 148 10.48 -0.38 6.02
N ALA A 149 11.38 -1.02 6.74
CA ALA A 149 11.29 -1.19 8.19
C ALA A 149 11.25 0.16 8.94
N GLU A 150 11.92 1.18 8.41
CA GLU A 150 11.93 2.54 8.93
C GLU A 150 10.53 3.16 8.92
N VAL A 151 9.74 2.93 7.86
CA VAL A 151 8.34 3.38 7.76
C VAL A 151 7.52 2.76 8.91
N LEU A 152 7.67 1.46 9.13
CA LEU A 152 6.99 0.78 10.23
C LEU A 152 7.35 1.38 11.60
N ARG A 153 8.66 1.58 11.87
CA ARG A 153 9.16 2.11 13.16
C ARG A 153 8.82 3.56 13.40
N CYS A 154 8.91 4.41 12.36
CA CYS A 154 8.76 5.86 12.50
C CYS A 154 7.33 6.34 12.32
N LEU A 155 6.47 5.60 11.62
CA LEU A 155 5.15 6.08 11.22
C LEU A 155 4.03 5.09 11.52
N THR A 156 4.10 3.85 10.98
CA THR A 156 3.02 2.87 11.10
C THR A 156 2.68 2.53 12.55
N ILE A 157 3.67 2.10 13.34
CA ILE A 157 3.49 1.75 14.75
C ILE A 157 3.04 2.96 15.58
N PRO A 158 3.65 4.16 15.47
CA PRO A 158 3.16 5.37 16.13
C PRO A 158 1.71 5.73 15.77
N ASN A 159 1.32 5.63 14.49
CA ASN A 159 -0.06 5.88 14.05
C ASN A 159 -1.04 4.92 14.70
N LEU A 160 -0.74 3.63 14.69
CA LEU A 160 -1.57 2.61 15.34
C LEU A 160 -1.73 2.92 16.83
N ASN A 161 -0.64 3.16 17.54
CA ASN A 161 -0.65 3.47 18.98
C ASN A 161 -1.49 4.72 19.28
N ALA A 162 -1.36 5.78 18.47
CA ALA A 162 -2.13 7.01 18.63
C ALA A 162 -3.65 6.78 18.50
N ASN A 163 -4.07 5.93 17.57
CA ASN A 163 -5.48 5.62 17.35
C ASN A 163 -6.05 4.68 18.42
N LEU A 164 -5.30 3.65 18.82
CA LEU A 164 -5.76 2.69 19.82
C LEU A 164 -5.83 3.30 21.22
N SER A 165 -4.92 4.21 21.57
CA SER A 165 -4.91 4.87 22.90
C SER A 165 -6.12 5.77 23.15
N GLN A 166 -6.88 6.16 22.12
CA GLN A 166 -8.12 6.92 22.27
C GLN A 166 -9.35 6.05 22.56
N LYS A 167 -9.22 4.75 22.50
CA LYS A 167 -10.32 3.81 22.73
C LYS A 167 -10.38 3.34 24.17
N PRO A 168 -11.59 3.03 24.69
CA PRO A 168 -11.71 2.38 25.99
C PRO A 168 -10.91 1.08 26.03
N PRO A 169 -10.39 0.64 27.21
CA PRO A 169 -9.62 -0.60 27.36
C PRO A 169 -10.35 -1.86 26.89
N SER A 170 -11.66 -1.79 26.69
CA SER A 170 -12.50 -2.87 26.16
C SER A 170 -12.35 -3.11 24.65
N VAL A 171 -11.74 -2.17 23.91
CA VAL A 171 -11.43 -2.34 22.49
C VAL A 171 -9.97 -2.79 22.39
N SER A 172 -9.71 -4.05 22.66
CA SER A 172 -8.45 -4.70 22.27
C SER A 172 -8.57 -5.18 20.81
N VAL A 173 -7.48 -5.06 20.06
CA VAL A 173 -7.31 -5.90 18.86
C VAL A 173 -7.41 -7.34 19.35
N GLY A 174 -8.21 -8.18 18.69
CA GLY A 174 -8.59 -9.51 19.15
C GLY A 174 -7.42 -10.40 19.53
N GLY A 175 -7.70 -11.62 19.94
CA GLY A 175 -6.76 -12.51 20.63
C GLY A 175 -5.48 -12.90 19.87
N ARG A 176 -5.36 -12.62 18.56
CA ARG A 176 -4.17 -12.95 17.73
C ARG A 176 -3.22 -11.78 17.50
N GLY A 177 -3.65 -10.55 17.81
CA GLY A 177 -2.79 -9.38 17.93
C GLY A 177 -2.38 -8.69 16.63
N VAL A 178 -1.37 -7.84 16.75
CA VAL A 178 -0.81 -7.02 15.67
C VAL A 178 0.65 -7.42 15.42
N ARG A 179 1.02 -7.54 14.14
CA ARG A 179 2.41 -7.81 13.72
C ARG A 179 2.80 -6.91 12.54
N PHE A 180 4.10 -6.67 12.40
CA PHE A 180 4.65 -5.78 11.38
C PHE A 180 5.78 -6.48 10.63
N PHE A 181 5.76 -6.41 9.31
CA PHE A 181 6.71 -7.09 8.44
C PHE A 181 7.28 -6.13 7.41
N ALA A 182 8.61 -6.02 7.34
CA ALA A 182 9.28 -5.24 6.31
C ALA A 182 9.91 -6.17 5.28
N GLY A 183 9.90 -5.75 4.02
CA GLY A 183 10.56 -6.47 2.92
C GLY A 183 9.82 -6.38 1.60
N GLU A 184 10.50 -6.81 0.54
CA GLU A 184 9.92 -6.88 -0.79
C GLU A 184 8.87 -8.00 -0.88
N TRP A 185 7.85 -7.82 -1.72
CA TRP A 185 6.74 -8.77 -1.87
C TRP A 185 7.17 -10.16 -2.35
N SER A 186 8.27 -10.25 -3.10
CA SER A 186 8.85 -11.54 -3.51
C SER A 186 9.43 -12.35 -2.34
N GLU A 187 9.84 -11.69 -1.25
CA GLU A 187 10.60 -12.30 -0.15
C GLU A 187 9.79 -12.37 1.17
N VAL A 188 8.93 -11.36 1.43
CA VAL A 188 8.22 -11.22 2.70
C VAL A 188 7.27 -12.38 3.02
N HIS A 189 6.87 -13.16 2.01
CA HIS A 189 6.06 -14.37 2.19
C HIS A 189 6.69 -15.38 3.16
N GLN A 190 8.01 -15.36 3.35
CA GLN A 190 8.74 -16.24 4.27
C GLN A 190 8.38 -15.97 5.74
N LEU A 191 7.85 -14.79 6.05
CA LEU A 191 7.49 -14.38 7.42
C LEU A 191 5.97 -14.34 7.65
N LEU A 192 5.18 -14.33 6.57
CA LEU A 192 3.73 -14.21 6.66
C LEU A 192 3.06 -15.57 6.84
N PRO A 193 1.96 -15.66 7.60
CA PRO A 193 1.12 -16.85 7.63
C PRO A 193 0.55 -17.16 6.25
N LEU A 194 0.96 -18.26 5.66
CA LEU A 194 0.53 -18.69 4.33
C LEU A 194 -0.68 -19.64 4.40
N VAL A 195 -1.39 -19.73 3.29
CA VAL A 195 -2.41 -20.77 3.08
C VAL A 195 -1.68 -22.07 2.75
N ASN A 196 -1.80 -23.10 3.57
CA ASN A 196 -1.21 -24.43 3.38
C ASN A 196 0.27 -24.62 3.77
N ASP A 197 0.57 -24.54 5.05
CA ASP A 197 1.76 -25.22 5.58
C ASP A 197 1.48 -26.61 6.18
N GLY A 198 0.38 -27.22 5.82
CA GLY A 198 0.12 -28.68 5.98
C GLY A 198 0.22 -29.29 7.38
N GLU A 199 0.61 -28.56 8.41
CA GLU A 199 0.93 -29.09 9.74
C GLU A 199 -0.02 -28.65 10.87
N THR A 200 -0.95 -27.74 10.61
CA THR A 200 -1.95 -27.34 11.61
C THR A 200 -3.35 -27.29 11.04
N ASP A 201 -4.36 -27.78 11.80
CA ASP A 201 -5.80 -27.69 11.50
C ASP A 201 -6.34 -26.25 11.47
N GLU A 202 -5.50 -25.24 11.65
CA GLU A 202 -5.89 -23.84 11.56
C GLU A 202 -5.92 -23.39 10.10
N LYS A 203 -7.06 -22.82 9.67
CA LYS A 203 -7.20 -22.16 8.38
C LYS A 203 -6.07 -21.14 8.22
N GLY A 204 -5.09 -21.44 7.38
CA GLY A 204 -4.02 -20.54 7.03
C GLY A 204 -4.52 -19.32 6.26
N GLY A 205 -3.68 -18.28 6.12
CA GLY A 205 -3.96 -17.11 5.30
C GLY A 205 -4.80 -16.03 5.99
N TYR A 206 -5.16 -15.01 5.22
CA TYR A 206 -5.90 -13.84 5.67
C TYR A 206 -7.29 -13.81 5.06
N ASP A 207 -8.31 -13.52 5.88
CA ASP A 207 -9.68 -13.34 5.40
C ASP A 207 -9.82 -12.08 4.55
N ILE A 208 -9.03 -11.05 4.87
CA ILE A 208 -9.07 -9.76 4.18
C ILE A 208 -7.64 -9.28 3.92
N ILE A 209 -7.36 -8.91 2.67
CA ILE A 209 -6.12 -8.20 2.30
C ILE A 209 -6.51 -6.78 1.88
N LEU A 210 -5.81 -5.78 2.44
CA LEU A 210 -6.00 -4.36 2.16
C LEU A 210 -4.77 -3.82 1.44
N MET A 211 -4.97 -2.99 0.42
CA MET A 211 -3.85 -2.36 -0.29
C MET A 211 -4.27 -1.03 -0.92
N ALA A 212 -3.45 0.00 -0.72
CA ALA A 212 -3.70 1.32 -1.27
C ALA A 212 -2.46 1.85 -1.99
N GLU A 213 -2.64 2.28 -3.25
CA GLU A 213 -1.58 2.86 -4.11
C GLU A 213 -0.33 1.95 -4.30
N THR A 214 -0.51 0.62 -4.28
CA THR A 214 0.59 -0.36 -4.34
C THR A 214 0.93 -0.82 -5.76
N ILE A 215 0.07 -0.57 -6.74
CA ILE A 215 0.17 -1.10 -8.11
C ILE A 215 0.75 -0.10 -9.12
N TYR A 216 1.53 0.89 -8.64
CA TYR A 216 2.14 1.92 -9.49
C TYR A 216 3.26 1.38 -10.39
N SER A 217 4.05 0.40 -9.92
CA SER A 217 5.17 -0.20 -10.64
C SER A 217 4.78 -1.48 -11.35
N ILE A 218 4.88 -1.50 -12.69
CA ILE A 218 4.56 -2.69 -13.51
C ILE A 218 5.41 -3.90 -13.10
N SER A 219 6.70 -3.67 -12.85
CA SER A 219 7.63 -4.76 -12.50
C SER A 219 7.30 -5.42 -11.16
N ALA A 220 6.67 -4.69 -10.23
CA ALA A 220 6.31 -5.20 -8.91
C ALA A 220 4.94 -5.88 -8.87
N GLN A 221 4.05 -5.62 -9.84
CA GLN A 221 2.67 -6.14 -9.84
C GLN A 221 2.61 -7.66 -9.80
N LYS A 222 3.52 -8.34 -10.52
CA LYS A 222 3.55 -9.81 -10.54
C LYS A 222 3.88 -10.39 -9.16
N SER A 223 4.92 -9.88 -8.50
CA SER A 223 5.31 -10.32 -7.14
C SER A 223 4.22 -10.03 -6.12
N LEU A 224 3.57 -8.87 -6.21
CA LEU A 224 2.42 -8.51 -5.38
C LEU A 224 1.26 -9.50 -5.56
N TYR A 225 0.91 -9.82 -6.81
CA TYR A 225 -0.20 -10.75 -7.09
C TYR A 225 0.11 -12.17 -6.62
N GLU A 226 1.33 -12.67 -6.83
CA GLU A 226 1.74 -13.97 -6.31
C GLU A 226 1.70 -14.01 -4.78
N LEU A 227 2.08 -12.92 -4.10
CA LEU A 227 1.95 -12.82 -2.64
C LEU A 227 0.49 -12.86 -2.21
N ILE A 228 -0.40 -12.12 -2.87
CA ILE A 228 -1.84 -12.15 -2.60
C ILE A 228 -2.38 -13.57 -2.68
N LYS A 229 -2.09 -14.31 -3.76
CA LYS A 229 -2.55 -15.69 -3.94
C LYS A 229 -2.05 -16.64 -2.84
N ARG A 230 -0.85 -16.41 -2.31
CA ARG A 230 -0.28 -17.22 -1.23
C ARG A 230 -0.87 -16.90 0.13
N CYS A 231 -1.31 -15.66 0.34
CA CYS A 231 -1.73 -15.16 1.64
C CYS A 231 -3.25 -15.12 1.82
N LEU A 232 -4.02 -15.04 0.74
CA LEU A 232 -5.49 -14.93 0.80
C LEU A 232 -6.13 -16.27 1.18
N ALA A 233 -6.98 -16.28 2.19
CA ALA A 233 -7.71 -17.47 2.61
C ALA A 233 -8.75 -17.88 1.57
N TYR A 234 -8.74 -19.14 1.16
CA TYR A 234 -9.70 -19.70 0.21
C TYR A 234 -10.81 -20.46 0.92
N PRO A 235 -12.06 -20.46 0.35
CA PRO A 235 -12.52 -19.68 -0.82
C PRO A 235 -13.05 -18.29 -0.49
N ASP A 236 -13.19 -17.94 0.79
CA ASP A 236 -13.99 -16.80 1.27
C ASP A 236 -13.18 -15.51 1.50
N GLY A 237 -11.88 -15.53 1.20
CA GLY A 237 -11.03 -14.37 1.36
C GLY A 237 -11.33 -13.27 0.33
N ALA A 238 -11.16 -12.01 0.75
CA ALA A 238 -11.38 -10.84 -0.08
C ALA A 238 -10.18 -9.90 -0.07
N VAL A 239 -9.89 -9.28 -1.22
CA VAL A 239 -8.87 -8.23 -1.34
C VAL A 239 -9.56 -6.92 -1.66
N TYR A 240 -9.39 -5.91 -0.82
CA TYR A 240 -9.86 -4.55 -1.07
C TYR A 240 -8.68 -3.67 -1.46
N MET A 241 -8.76 -3.09 -2.65
CA MET A 241 -7.71 -2.26 -3.23
C MET A 241 -8.26 -0.90 -3.63
N ALA A 242 -7.53 0.18 -3.32
CA ALA A 242 -7.77 1.50 -3.91
C ALA A 242 -6.50 2.02 -4.58
N ALA A 243 -6.61 2.43 -5.84
CA ALA A 243 -5.49 2.90 -6.63
C ALA A 243 -5.92 3.79 -7.78
N LYS A 244 -4.98 4.49 -8.38
CA LYS A 244 -5.21 5.26 -9.61
C LYS A 244 -5.45 4.31 -10.78
N LYS A 245 -6.34 4.75 -11.66
CA LYS A 245 -6.60 4.06 -12.94
C LYS A 245 -5.33 3.99 -13.78
N TYR A 246 -4.52 5.05 -13.73
CA TYR A 246 -3.23 5.17 -14.41
C TYR A 246 -2.24 5.97 -13.55
N TYR A 247 -1.02 5.49 -13.44
CA TYR A 247 0.10 6.23 -12.87
C TYR A 247 0.95 6.81 -13.99
N PHE A 248 0.71 8.09 -14.33
CA PHE A 248 1.43 8.78 -15.40
C PHE A 248 2.94 8.81 -15.11
N GLY A 249 3.75 8.47 -16.10
CA GLY A 249 5.21 8.43 -15.99
C GLY A 249 5.79 7.17 -15.34
N VAL A 250 4.96 6.33 -14.69
CA VAL A 250 5.39 5.08 -14.05
C VAL A 250 4.78 3.85 -14.73
N GLY A 251 3.58 3.99 -15.29
CA GLY A 251 2.95 3.03 -16.20
C GLY A 251 2.03 1.99 -15.56
N GLY A 252 1.97 1.89 -14.20
CA GLY A 252 1.03 1.00 -13.52
C GLY A 252 -0.40 1.56 -13.45
N GLY A 253 -1.29 0.86 -12.75
CA GLY A 253 -2.67 1.26 -12.50
C GLY A 253 -3.65 0.10 -12.46
N THR A 254 -4.91 0.39 -12.04
CA THR A 254 -5.94 -0.64 -11.84
C THR A 254 -6.22 -1.40 -13.11
N ARG A 255 -6.32 -0.71 -14.26
CA ARG A 255 -6.64 -1.35 -15.54
C ARG A 255 -5.67 -2.48 -15.90
N GLN A 256 -4.36 -2.24 -15.73
CA GLN A 256 -3.35 -3.23 -16.07
C GLN A 256 -3.34 -4.38 -15.07
N PHE A 257 -3.41 -4.05 -13.78
CA PHE A 257 -3.39 -5.04 -12.71
C PHE A 257 -4.61 -5.96 -12.78
N LEU A 258 -5.81 -5.42 -12.94
CA LEU A 258 -7.05 -6.20 -13.05
C LEU A 258 -7.06 -7.06 -14.32
N SER A 259 -6.53 -6.57 -15.45
CA SER A 259 -6.39 -7.39 -16.66
C SER A 259 -5.46 -8.58 -16.47
N MET A 260 -4.43 -8.46 -15.62
CA MET A 260 -3.56 -9.59 -15.26
C MET A 260 -4.32 -10.62 -14.40
N ILE A 261 -5.10 -10.17 -13.42
CA ILE A 261 -5.94 -11.00 -12.56
C ILE A 261 -6.98 -11.77 -13.36
N GLU A 262 -7.72 -11.08 -14.24
CA GLU A 262 -8.74 -11.68 -15.11
C GLU A 262 -8.16 -12.78 -16.01
N LYS A 263 -6.95 -12.57 -16.54
CA LYS A 263 -6.27 -13.58 -17.38
C LYS A 263 -5.86 -14.82 -16.61
N ASP A 264 -5.47 -14.67 -15.33
CA ASP A 264 -5.11 -15.78 -14.45
C ASP A 264 -6.37 -16.58 -14.02
N GLY A 265 -7.52 -15.91 -13.88
CA GLY A 265 -8.83 -16.52 -13.60
C GLY A 265 -8.97 -17.09 -12.19
N VAL A 266 -8.06 -16.78 -11.27
CA VAL A 266 -8.13 -17.23 -9.85
C VAL A 266 -9.00 -16.27 -9.03
N LEU A 267 -8.92 -14.98 -9.31
CA LEU A 267 -9.71 -13.94 -8.65
C LEU A 267 -10.57 -13.19 -9.66
N ALA A 268 -11.80 -12.86 -9.27
CA ALA A 268 -12.68 -11.94 -10.00
C ALA A 268 -12.73 -10.59 -9.29
N SER A 269 -12.76 -9.50 -10.04
CA SER A 269 -12.80 -8.15 -9.50
C SER A 269 -14.16 -7.49 -9.69
N THR A 270 -14.58 -6.71 -8.69
CA THR A 270 -15.78 -5.87 -8.73
C THR A 270 -15.41 -4.45 -8.34
N LEU A 271 -15.86 -3.46 -9.12
CA LEU A 271 -15.69 -2.04 -8.79
C LEU A 271 -16.62 -1.66 -7.64
N VAL A 272 -16.06 -1.20 -6.52
CA VAL A 272 -16.80 -0.75 -5.34
C VAL A 272 -17.11 0.73 -5.42
N SER A 273 -16.13 1.55 -5.79
CA SER A 273 -16.30 3.00 -5.97
C SER A 273 -15.27 3.59 -6.91
N GLU A 274 -15.64 4.71 -7.53
CA GLU A 274 -14.76 5.52 -8.37
C GLU A 274 -14.77 6.97 -7.84
N VAL A 275 -13.59 7.57 -7.73
CA VAL A 275 -13.41 8.95 -7.27
C VAL A 275 -12.71 9.74 -8.38
N THR A 276 -13.34 10.83 -8.79
CA THR A 276 -12.77 11.80 -9.73
C THR A 276 -12.54 13.11 -8.99
N ASP A 277 -11.33 13.63 -9.01
CA ASP A 277 -10.97 14.87 -8.32
C ASP A 277 -11.00 16.12 -9.22
N GLY A 278 -11.64 16.00 -10.39
CA GLY A 278 -11.67 17.07 -11.38
C GLY A 278 -10.39 17.21 -12.21
N SER A 279 -9.36 16.44 -11.90
CA SER A 279 -8.17 16.24 -12.73
C SER A 279 -8.35 15.02 -13.64
N SER A 280 -7.37 14.74 -14.50
CA SER A 280 -7.35 13.51 -15.30
C SER A 280 -7.11 12.23 -14.48
N ASN A 281 -6.94 12.35 -13.17
CA ASN A 281 -6.68 11.22 -12.28
C ASN A 281 -8.00 10.66 -11.75
N VAL A 282 -8.31 9.44 -12.17
CA VAL A 282 -9.41 8.65 -11.65
C VAL A 282 -8.82 7.61 -10.70
N ARG A 283 -9.38 7.52 -9.48
CA ARG A 283 -9.04 6.48 -8.50
C ARG A 283 -10.21 5.52 -8.36
N GLU A 284 -9.90 4.24 -8.28
CA GLU A 284 -10.88 3.16 -8.19
C GLU A 284 -10.63 2.35 -6.93
N ALA A 285 -11.70 2.04 -6.19
CA ALA A 285 -11.68 1.02 -5.16
C ALA A 285 -12.36 -0.25 -5.70
N ASN A 286 -11.67 -1.38 -5.58
CA ASN A 286 -12.08 -2.67 -6.10
C ASN A 286 -12.07 -3.72 -4.99
N ASP A 287 -13.03 -4.66 -5.04
CA ASP A 287 -13.08 -5.90 -4.28
C ASP A 287 -12.71 -7.06 -5.22
N MET A 288 -11.81 -7.94 -4.77
CA MET A 288 -11.40 -9.11 -5.52
C MET A 288 -11.59 -10.36 -4.66
N ARG A 289 -12.27 -11.37 -5.22
CA ARG A 289 -12.60 -12.63 -4.55
C ARG A 289 -12.30 -13.82 -5.46
N SER A 290 -12.26 -15.01 -4.88
CA SER A 290 -12.15 -16.25 -5.65
C SER A 290 -13.24 -16.32 -6.72
N SER A 291 -12.84 -16.71 -7.95
CA SER A 291 -13.70 -16.83 -9.13
C SER A 291 -14.61 -18.04 -9.03
#